data_5fbea5c5f3326f5de1dcee44724a7a3b
#
_entry.id   5fbea5c5f3326f5de1dcee44724a7a3b
#
_cell.length_a   1.000
_cell.length_b   1.000
_cell.length_c   1.000
_cell.angle_alpha   90.00
_cell.angle_beta   90.00
_cell.angle_gamma   90.00
#
_symmetry.space_group_name_H-M   'P 1'
#
loop_
_entity.id
_entity.type
_entity.pdbx_description
1 polymer ?
#
loop_
_entity_poly.entity_id
_entity_poly.type
_entity_poly.pdbx_seq_one_letter_code
_entity_poly.pdbx_strand_id
1 'polypeptide(L)'
;FLGSGVPVAAICGATAGLARGGLLDQSRHTSNSPEYLAVTGYKGHSLYEGAPAVTDGNLITASGIASLEFAQHIFRKLELYAPEVLDAWYGLFKTGKTEYYEVLTRAAKR
;
A
#
# COMPACT_ATOMS: atom_id res chain seq x y z
N PHE A 1 16.84 4.16 -3.01
CA PHE A 1 16.41 3.37 -1.85
C PHE A 1 15.96 1.95 -2.24
N LEU A 2 15.28 1.81 -3.35
CA LEU A 2 14.82 0.48 -3.78
C LEU A 2 15.98 -0.48 -4.02
N GLY A 3 17.06 0.01 -4.60
CA GLY A 3 18.25 -0.80 -4.87
C GLY A 3 19.05 -1.18 -3.63
N SER A 4 18.82 -0.50 -2.50
CA SER A 4 19.52 -0.79 -1.23
C SER A 4 18.69 -1.64 -0.27
N GLY A 5 17.52 -2.12 -0.71
CA GLY A 5 16.65 -2.95 0.12
C GLY A 5 15.79 -2.17 1.11
N VAL A 6 15.76 -0.84 1.00
CA VAL A 6 14.90 -0.01 1.86
C VAL A 6 13.50 0.05 1.25
N PRO A 7 12.44 -0.24 2.02
CA PRO A 7 11.08 -0.10 1.53
C PRO A 7 10.75 1.35 1.15
N VAL A 8 10.06 1.51 0.03
CA VAL A 8 9.58 2.82 -0.45
C VAL A 8 8.08 2.74 -0.62
N ALA A 9 7.37 3.70 -0.07
CA ALA A 9 5.92 3.74 -0.13
C ALA A 9 5.46 5.09 -0.70
N ALA A 10 4.54 5.05 -1.68
CA ALA A 10 4.04 6.25 -2.33
C ALA A 10 2.53 6.16 -2.50
N ILE A 11 1.85 7.26 -2.24
CA ILE A 11 0.39 7.37 -2.35
C ILE A 11 0.05 8.59 -3.20
N CYS A 12 -1.04 8.49 -3.97
CA CYS A 12 -1.61 9.60 -4.73
C CYS A 12 -0.59 10.23 -5.69
N GLY A 13 -0.29 11.52 -5.53
CA GLY A 13 0.61 12.26 -6.41
C GLY A 13 2.05 11.76 -6.42
N ALA A 14 2.51 11.17 -5.30
CA ALA A 14 3.86 10.62 -5.23
C ALA A 14 4.07 9.45 -6.20
N THR A 15 3.02 8.70 -6.54
CA THR A 15 3.11 7.62 -7.52
C THR A 15 3.48 8.14 -8.91
N ALA A 16 2.98 9.33 -9.28
CA ALA A 16 3.35 9.96 -10.54
C ALA A 16 4.83 10.34 -10.59
N GLY A 17 5.38 10.78 -9.45
CA GLY A 17 6.81 11.03 -9.32
C GLY A 17 7.64 9.79 -9.58
N LEU A 18 7.23 8.64 -9.00
CA LEU A 18 7.89 7.37 -9.25
C LEU A 18 7.79 6.95 -10.72
N ALA A 19 6.62 7.16 -11.34
CA ALA A 19 6.40 6.82 -12.74
C ALA A 19 7.34 7.62 -13.65
N ARG A 20 7.46 8.94 -13.41
CA ARG A 20 8.36 9.79 -14.17
C ARG A 20 9.81 9.37 -14.04
N GLY A 21 10.19 8.84 -12.89
CA GLY A 21 11.55 8.34 -12.64
C GLY A 21 11.81 6.94 -13.17
N GLY A 22 10.83 6.29 -13.81
CA GLY A 22 10.99 4.94 -14.36
C GLY A 22 10.88 3.83 -13.32
N LEU A 23 10.53 4.14 -12.08
CA LEU A 23 10.53 3.16 -10.99
C LEU A 23 9.32 2.23 -11.02
N LEU A 24 8.29 2.53 -11.81
CA LEU A 24 7.11 1.68 -11.97
C LEU A 24 7.14 0.83 -13.24
N ASP A 25 8.19 0.97 -14.05
CA ASP A 25 8.23 0.32 -15.37
C ASP A 25 8.30 -1.21 -15.27
N GLN A 26 8.89 -1.73 -14.19
CA GLN A 26 9.09 -3.17 -14.01
C GLN A 26 8.49 -3.71 -12.72
N SER A 27 7.65 -2.95 -12.04
CA SER A 27 7.03 -3.35 -10.77
C SER A 27 5.52 -3.28 -10.86
N ARG A 28 4.84 -4.25 -10.22
CA ARG A 28 3.40 -4.16 -10.04
C ARG A 28 3.11 -2.95 -9.16
N HIS A 29 2.06 -2.23 -9.48
CA HIS A 29 1.76 -0.97 -8.81
C HIS A 29 0.31 -0.57 -8.99
N THR A 30 -0.11 0.44 -8.23
CA THR A 30 -1.40 1.11 -8.41
C THR A 30 -1.22 2.62 -8.25
N SER A 31 -2.29 3.35 -8.45
CA SER A 31 -2.37 4.81 -8.29
C SER A 31 -3.84 5.20 -8.22
N ASN A 32 -4.13 6.48 -8.43
CA ASN A 32 -5.50 6.99 -8.47
C ASN A 32 -6.31 6.37 -9.62
N SER A 33 -5.69 6.25 -10.79
CA SER A 33 -6.27 5.59 -11.95
C SER A 33 -5.16 5.32 -12.96
N PRO A 34 -5.39 4.39 -13.93
CA PRO A 34 -4.41 4.20 -15.00
C PRO A 34 -4.17 5.46 -15.83
N GLU A 35 -5.22 6.25 -16.06
CA GLU A 35 -5.15 7.49 -16.82
C GLU A 35 -4.30 8.54 -16.11
N TYR A 36 -4.36 8.56 -14.78
CA TYR A 36 -3.56 9.48 -13.97
C TYR A 36 -2.06 9.26 -14.20
N LEU A 37 -1.63 8.00 -14.28
CA LEU A 37 -0.23 7.67 -14.54
C LEU A 37 0.13 7.80 -16.02
N ALA A 38 -0.83 7.58 -16.92
CA ALA A 38 -0.56 7.59 -18.36
C ALA A 38 -0.01 8.94 -18.83
N VAL A 39 -0.41 10.05 -18.20
CA VAL A 39 0.08 11.38 -18.57
C VAL A 39 1.58 11.55 -18.32
N THR A 40 2.20 10.68 -17.53
CA THR A 40 3.65 10.74 -17.29
C THR A 40 4.46 10.12 -18.44
N GLY A 41 3.80 9.36 -19.33
CA GLY A 41 4.49 8.65 -20.41
C GLY A 41 5.29 7.44 -19.94
N TYR A 42 5.06 6.95 -18.69
CA TYR A 42 5.81 5.82 -18.17
C TYR A 42 5.49 4.53 -18.93
N LYS A 43 6.35 3.51 -18.78
CA LYS A 43 6.27 2.28 -19.58
C LYS A 43 5.75 1.08 -18.78
N GLY A 44 5.23 1.29 -17.59
CA GLY A 44 4.79 0.21 -16.71
C GLY A 44 3.27 -0.05 -16.72
N HIS A 45 2.54 0.47 -17.69
CA HIS A 45 1.06 0.39 -17.69
C HIS A 45 0.53 -1.06 -17.66
N SER A 46 1.28 -2.01 -18.22
CA SER A 46 0.87 -3.42 -18.21
C SER A 46 0.94 -4.06 -16.82
N LEU A 47 1.65 -3.44 -15.88
CA LEU A 47 1.79 -3.90 -14.51
C LEU A 47 0.90 -3.14 -13.54
N TYR A 48 0.04 -2.26 -14.04
CA TYR A 48 -0.93 -1.56 -13.21
C TYR A 48 -1.99 -2.52 -12.69
N GLU A 49 -2.29 -2.46 -11.40
CA GLU A 49 -3.35 -3.24 -10.77
C GLU A 49 -4.43 -2.31 -10.25
N GLY A 50 -5.68 -2.63 -10.52
CA GLY A 50 -6.82 -1.85 -10.05
C GLY A 50 -7.18 -2.14 -8.59
N ALA A 51 -6.20 -2.13 -7.71
CA ALA A 51 -6.36 -2.40 -6.28
C ALA A 51 -6.14 -1.12 -5.46
N PRO A 52 -6.71 -1.03 -4.23
CA PRO A 52 -6.48 0.14 -3.38
C PRO A 52 -5.01 0.37 -3.06
N ALA A 53 -4.25 -0.69 -2.81
CA ALA A 53 -2.82 -0.63 -2.57
C ALA A 53 -2.15 -1.88 -3.13
N VAL A 54 -0.90 -1.76 -3.53
CA VAL A 54 -0.10 -2.87 -4.08
C VAL A 54 1.28 -2.85 -3.44
N THR A 55 1.73 -4.01 -2.99
CA THR A 55 3.11 -4.23 -2.56
C THR A 55 3.80 -5.13 -3.56
N ASP A 56 4.92 -4.69 -4.11
CA ASP A 56 5.78 -5.51 -4.96
C ASP A 56 7.22 -5.35 -4.46
N GLY A 57 7.73 -6.38 -3.79
CA GLY A 57 9.04 -6.31 -3.16
C GLY A 57 9.10 -5.19 -2.13
N ASN A 58 10.01 -4.25 -2.31
CA ASN A 58 10.17 -3.10 -1.43
C ASN A 58 9.39 -1.86 -1.86
N LEU A 59 8.52 -1.99 -2.85
CA LEU A 59 7.72 -0.88 -3.36
C LEU A 59 6.26 -1.05 -2.94
N ILE A 60 5.70 -0.02 -2.31
CA ILE A 60 4.28 0.04 -1.95
C ILE A 60 3.67 1.26 -2.62
N THR A 61 2.58 1.07 -3.36
CA THR A 61 1.86 2.16 -4.01
C THR A 61 0.39 2.09 -3.63
N ALA A 62 -0.31 3.23 -3.64
CA ALA A 62 -1.71 3.28 -3.26
C ALA A 62 -2.44 4.45 -3.94
N SER A 63 -3.75 4.29 -4.10
CA SER A 63 -4.66 5.34 -4.50
C SER A 63 -4.81 6.38 -3.38
N GLY A 64 -5.06 7.64 -3.75
CA GLY A 64 -5.23 8.72 -2.79
C GLY A 64 -6.41 8.56 -1.84
N ILE A 65 -7.39 7.73 -2.20
CA ILE A 65 -8.55 7.44 -1.34
C ILE A 65 -8.36 6.20 -0.49
N ALA A 66 -7.21 5.55 -0.57
CA ALA A 66 -6.93 4.27 0.08
C ALA A 66 -5.87 4.41 1.18
N SER A 67 -5.95 5.49 1.98
CA SER A 67 -4.97 5.74 3.04
C SER A 67 -4.90 4.62 4.06
N LEU A 68 -6.02 3.96 4.35
CA LEU A 68 -6.06 2.85 5.30
C LEU A 68 -5.32 1.64 4.76
N GLU A 69 -5.58 1.26 3.52
CA GLU A 69 -4.88 0.16 2.86
C GLU A 69 -3.38 0.46 2.69
N PHE A 70 -3.05 1.72 2.43
CA PHE A 70 -1.66 2.17 2.35
C PHE A 70 -0.93 1.90 3.66
N ALA A 71 -1.52 2.32 4.78
CA ALA A 71 -0.94 2.08 6.11
C ALA A 71 -0.85 0.58 6.42
N GLN A 72 -1.87 -0.19 6.08
CA GLN A 72 -1.87 -1.64 6.27
C GLN A 72 -0.70 -2.31 5.57
N HIS A 73 -0.47 -1.95 4.31
CA HIS A 73 0.64 -2.51 3.53
C HIS A 73 2.00 -2.13 4.12
N ILE A 74 2.16 -0.89 4.60
CA ILE A 74 3.40 -0.43 5.23
C ILE A 74 3.65 -1.21 6.52
N PHE A 75 2.65 -1.34 7.39
CA PHE A 75 2.80 -2.06 8.65
C PHE A 75 3.13 -3.53 8.43
N ARG A 76 2.52 -4.15 7.42
CA ARG A 76 2.82 -5.54 7.07
C ARG A 76 4.25 -5.68 6.56
N LYS A 77 4.68 -4.77 5.71
CA LYS A 77 6.05 -4.79 5.16
C LYS A 77 7.10 -4.65 6.24
N LEU A 78 6.85 -3.79 7.22
CA LEU A 78 7.77 -3.55 8.33
C LEU A 78 7.63 -4.58 9.45
N GLU A 79 6.65 -5.47 9.37
CA GLU A 79 6.39 -6.51 10.36
C GLU A 79 6.22 -5.94 11.78
N LEU A 80 5.56 -4.77 11.87
CA LEU A 80 5.37 -4.09 13.17
C LEU A 80 4.38 -4.81 14.08
N TYR A 81 3.44 -5.57 13.50
CA TYR A 81 2.38 -6.27 14.21
C TYR A 81 2.23 -7.67 13.68
N ALA A 82 1.78 -8.60 14.54
CA ALA A 82 1.39 -9.93 14.10
C ALA A 82 0.27 -9.83 13.06
N PRO A 83 0.20 -10.74 12.07
CA PRO A 83 -0.81 -10.65 11.01
C PRO A 83 -2.25 -10.58 11.53
N GLU A 84 -2.59 -11.34 12.58
CA GLU A 84 -3.93 -11.33 13.18
C GLU A 84 -4.28 -9.96 13.78
N VAL A 85 -3.29 -9.29 14.39
CA VAL A 85 -3.47 -7.96 14.97
C VAL A 85 -3.67 -6.93 13.87
N LEU A 86 -2.86 -7.01 12.81
CA LEU A 86 -2.96 -6.09 11.69
C LEU A 86 -4.29 -6.23 10.96
N ASP A 87 -4.75 -7.46 10.75
CA ASP A 87 -6.04 -7.72 10.10
C ASP A 87 -7.20 -7.19 10.95
N ALA A 88 -7.14 -7.34 12.27
CA ALA A 88 -8.16 -6.81 13.18
C ALA A 88 -8.17 -5.28 13.18
N TRP A 89 -6.99 -4.66 13.19
CA TRP A 89 -6.86 -3.21 13.10
C TRP A 89 -7.47 -2.69 11.79
N TYR A 90 -7.13 -3.32 10.68
CA TYR A 90 -7.69 -2.95 9.38
C TYR A 90 -9.21 -3.12 9.37
N GLY A 91 -9.71 -4.26 9.86
CA GLY A 91 -11.15 -4.53 9.90
C GLY A 91 -11.90 -3.53 10.75
N LEU A 92 -11.34 -3.14 11.90
CA LEU A 92 -11.96 -2.17 12.79
C LEU A 92 -12.09 -0.80 12.09
N PHE A 93 -11.01 -0.29 11.54
CA PHE A 93 -11.01 1.04 10.91
C PHE A 93 -11.77 1.06 9.58
N LYS A 94 -11.81 -0.05 8.87
CA LYS A 94 -12.53 -0.13 7.60
C LYS A 94 -14.04 -0.26 7.80
N THR A 95 -14.48 -1.05 8.78
CA THR A 95 -15.90 -1.40 8.96
C THR A 95 -16.53 -0.81 10.21
N GLY A 96 -15.74 -0.47 11.23
CA GLY A 96 -16.24 -0.02 12.53
C GLY A 96 -16.85 -1.11 13.40
N LYS A 97 -16.68 -2.39 13.04
CA LYS A 97 -17.28 -3.49 13.80
C LYS A 97 -16.50 -3.77 15.07
N THR A 98 -17.22 -3.81 16.19
CA THR A 98 -16.61 -3.97 17.52
C THR A 98 -15.92 -5.32 17.73
N GLU A 99 -16.27 -6.34 16.99
CA GLU A 99 -15.62 -7.65 17.07
C GLU A 99 -14.12 -7.57 16.79
N TYR A 100 -13.69 -6.67 15.90
CA TYR A 100 -12.26 -6.44 15.65
C TYR A 100 -11.57 -5.78 16.83
N TYR A 101 -12.27 -4.89 17.53
CA TYR A 101 -11.76 -4.27 18.75
C TYR A 101 -11.47 -5.32 19.82
N GLU A 102 -12.33 -6.32 19.94
CA GLU A 102 -12.13 -7.41 20.91
C GLU A 102 -10.85 -8.20 20.61
N VAL A 103 -10.56 -8.45 19.32
CA VAL A 103 -9.31 -9.12 18.93
C VAL A 103 -8.10 -8.29 19.35
N LEU A 104 -8.14 -6.98 19.10
CA LEU A 104 -7.05 -6.07 19.48
C LEU A 104 -6.85 -6.03 20.99
N THR A 105 -7.94 -6.01 21.75
CA THR A 105 -7.88 -5.97 23.21
C THR A 105 -7.26 -7.25 23.77
N ARG A 106 -7.61 -8.40 23.23
CA ARG A 106 -7.03 -9.69 23.63
C ARG A 106 -5.53 -9.73 23.31
N ALA A 107 -5.14 -9.25 22.16
CA ALA A 107 -3.72 -9.20 21.77
C ALA A 107 -2.92 -8.30 22.71
N ALA A 108 -3.50 -7.17 23.14
CA ALA A 108 -2.83 -6.23 24.03
C ALA A 108 -2.63 -6.80 25.45
N LYS A 109 -3.39 -7.83 25.83
CA LYS A 109 -3.29 -8.47 27.14
C LYS A 109 -2.23 -9.58 27.17
N ARG A 110 -1.67 -9.91 26.04
CA ARG A 110 -0.60 -10.90 25.95
C ARG A 110 0.74 -10.23 26.24
#